data_f7d1805bfeeb19c877411d4923a8e932
#
_entry.id   f7d1805bfeeb19c877411d4923a8e932
#
_cell.length_a   1.000
_cell.length_b   1.000
_cell.length_c   1.000
_cell.angle_alpha   90.00
_cell.angle_beta   90.00
_cell.angle_gamma   90.00
#
_symmetry.space_group_name_H-M   'P 1'
#
loop_
_entity.id
_entity.type
_entity.pdbx_description
1 polymer ?
#
loop_
_entity_poly.entity_id
_entity_poly.type
_entity_poly.pdbx_seq_one_letter_code
_entity_poly.pdbx_strand_id
1 'polypeptide(L)'
;TKAVIAAMYTCAYALMNIYANATVPQIELKALYVAAFNYGNIFAIGSLLSYLTYRYYLATLSAEKKLKKEHQKVNAALNERNQALEHLNRELAEAADYVRTILPQPMTEGAIRTDWRFVPSTSLGGDAFGYHWVDEDHFALYLIDVSGHGVGAALLSVSVMNVLRSQSLPKTDFRAPEQVLESLNLAFPSEENN
;
A
#
# COMPACT_ATOMS: atom_id res chain seq x y z
N THR A 1 -30.81 6.68 -36.80
CA THR A 1 -31.88 7.68 -36.66
C THR A 1 -31.41 9.09 -37.07
N LYS A 2 -30.21 9.54 -36.67
CA LYS A 2 -29.70 10.90 -37.00
C LYS A 2 -29.32 11.07 -38.47
N ALA A 3 -28.72 10.05 -39.10
CA ALA A 3 -28.40 10.04 -40.51
C ALA A 3 -29.67 10.08 -41.41
N VAL A 4 -30.73 9.38 -40.95
CA VAL A 4 -32.03 9.39 -41.63
C VAL A 4 -32.70 10.77 -41.60
N ILE A 5 -32.64 11.45 -40.46
CA ILE A 5 -33.18 12.80 -40.31
C ILE A 5 -32.39 13.79 -41.18
N ALA A 6 -31.06 13.72 -41.22
CA ALA A 6 -30.22 14.55 -42.07
C ALA A 6 -30.49 14.29 -43.57
N ALA A 7 -30.65 13.03 -43.97
CA ALA A 7 -31.02 12.65 -45.34
C ALA A 7 -32.42 13.13 -45.72
N MET A 8 -33.40 13.08 -44.84
CA MET A 8 -34.74 13.63 -45.07
C MET A 8 -34.69 15.16 -45.24
N TYR A 9 -33.93 15.87 -44.45
CA TYR A 9 -33.76 17.32 -44.62
C TYR A 9 -33.08 17.71 -45.94
N THR A 10 -32.04 16.97 -46.35
CA THR A 10 -31.37 17.20 -47.65
C THR A 10 -32.28 16.87 -48.84
N CYS A 11 -33.04 15.78 -48.75
CA CYS A 11 -34.04 15.45 -49.76
C CYS A 11 -35.20 16.45 -49.84
N ALA A 12 -35.74 16.90 -48.72
CA ALA A 12 -36.78 17.92 -48.68
C ALA A 12 -36.27 19.26 -49.26
N TYR A 13 -35.02 19.63 -48.97
CA TYR A 13 -34.37 20.79 -49.56
C TYR A 13 -34.22 20.70 -51.07
N ALA A 14 -33.70 19.56 -51.55
CA ALA A 14 -33.55 19.35 -53.00
C ALA A 14 -34.90 19.41 -53.72
N LEU A 15 -35.95 18.75 -53.17
CA LEU A 15 -37.31 18.79 -53.73
C LEU A 15 -37.91 20.18 -53.69
N MET A 16 -37.78 20.94 -52.59
CA MET A 16 -38.24 22.33 -52.53
C MET A 16 -37.50 23.23 -53.48
N ASN A 17 -36.19 23.05 -53.69
CA ASN A 17 -35.43 23.83 -54.64
C ASN A 17 -35.82 23.51 -56.08
N ILE A 18 -36.06 22.27 -56.44
CA ILE A 18 -36.58 21.85 -57.75
C ILE A 18 -37.98 22.43 -57.99
N TYR A 19 -38.87 22.32 -57.00
CA TYR A 19 -40.25 22.85 -57.10
C TYR A 19 -40.25 24.37 -57.22
N ALA A 20 -39.46 25.11 -56.41
CA ALA A 20 -39.35 26.54 -56.47
C ALA A 20 -38.76 27.06 -57.82
N ASN A 21 -37.83 26.30 -58.40
CA ASN A 21 -37.30 26.64 -59.73
C ASN A 21 -38.26 26.34 -60.90
N ALA A 22 -39.13 25.37 -60.75
CA ALA A 22 -40.03 24.88 -61.78
C ALA A 22 -41.37 25.64 -61.81
N THR A 23 -41.84 26.13 -60.63
CA THR A 23 -43.27 26.57 -60.52
C THR A 23 -43.47 28.05 -60.15
N VAL A 24 -42.42 28.81 -59.73
CA VAL A 24 -42.62 30.15 -59.22
C VAL A 24 -41.77 31.16 -60.00
N PRO A 25 -42.38 31.88 -60.93
CA PRO A 25 -41.66 32.93 -61.70
C PRO A 25 -41.47 34.25 -60.96
N GLN A 26 -41.90 34.37 -59.72
CA GLN A 26 -41.81 35.65 -58.99
C GLN A 26 -40.57 35.69 -58.09
N ILE A 27 -39.74 36.67 -58.34
CA ILE A 27 -38.43 36.89 -57.65
C ILE A 27 -38.62 37.07 -56.14
N GLU A 28 -39.69 37.69 -55.66
CA GLU A 28 -39.98 37.92 -54.24
C GLU A 28 -40.36 36.70 -53.47
N LEU A 29 -41.16 35.80 -54.02
CA LEU A 29 -41.54 34.54 -53.40
C LEU A 29 -40.30 33.59 -53.22
N LYS A 30 -39.43 33.57 -54.22
CA LYS A 30 -38.19 32.84 -54.20
C LYS A 30 -37.26 33.32 -53.10
N ALA A 31 -37.12 34.64 -52.91
CA ALA A 31 -36.31 35.18 -51.80
C ALA A 31 -36.87 34.86 -50.43
N LEU A 32 -38.17 34.84 -50.22
CA LEU A 32 -38.84 34.52 -49.01
C LEU A 32 -38.60 33.05 -48.62
N TYR A 33 -38.72 32.11 -49.59
CA TYR A 33 -38.46 30.68 -49.36
C TYR A 33 -36.99 30.40 -49.00
N VAL A 34 -36.05 31.04 -49.66
CA VAL A 34 -34.62 30.93 -49.39
C VAL A 34 -34.31 31.45 -47.99
N ALA A 35 -34.87 32.60 -47.61
CA ALA A 35 -34.71 33.15 -46.27
C ALA A 35 -35.28 32.24 -45.19
N ALA A 36 -36.50 31.76 -45.32
CA ALA A 36 -37.15 30.86 -44.39
C ALA A 36 -36.35 29.56 -44.20
N PHE A 37 -35.81 29.00 -45.28
CA PHE A 37 -34.96 27.79 -45.24
C PHE A 37 -33.64 28.06 -44.52
N ASN A 38 -32.97 29.17 -44.78
CA ASN A 38 -31.72 29.53 -44.11
C ASN A 38 -31.93 29.74 -42.61
N TYR A 39 -32.98 30.48 -42.20
CA TYR A 39 -33.32 30.64 -40.79
C TYR A 39 -33.68 29.31 -40.10
N GLY A 40 -34.43 28.43 -40.80
CA GLY A 40 -34.75 27.10 -40.31
C GLY A 40 -33.51 26.22 -40.07
N ASN A 41 -32.55 26.28 -41.00
CA ASN A 41 -31.27 25.56 -40.84
C ASN A 41 -30.43 26.14 -39.70
N ILE A 42 -30.34 27.45 -39.55
CA ILE A 42 -29.62 28.09 -38.45
C ILE A 42 -30.22 27.69 -37.11
N PHE A 43 -31.55 27.68 -37.00
CA PHE A 43 -32.26 27.26 -35.81
C PHE A 43 -32.04 25.75 -35.49
N ALA A 44 -32.06 24.89 -36.50
CA ALA A 44 -31.83 23.47 -36.36
C ALA A 44 -30.39 23.16 -35.87
N ILE A 45 -29.40 23.87 -36.47
CA ILE A 45 -27.99 23.73 -36.07
C ILE A 45 -27.81 24.25 -34.65
N GLY A 46 -28.36 25.39 -34.28
CA GLY A 46 -28.31 25.96 -32.94
C GLY A 46 -28.91 25.05 -31.88
N SER A 47 -30.08 24.45 -32.21
CA SER A 47 -30.75 23.49 -31.35
C SER A 47 -29.94 22.18 -31.16
N LEU A 48 -29.31 21.72 -32.24
CA LEU A 48 -28.43 20.53 -32.16
C LEU A 48 -27.18 20.81 -31.31
N LEU A 49 -26.55 21.95 -31.48
CA LEU A 49 -25.40 22.38 -30.71
C LEU A 49 -25.74 22.50 -29.20
N SER A 50 -26.86 23.16 -28.90
CA SER A 50 -27.36 23.27 -27.51
C SER A 50 -27.63 21.90 -26.89
N TYR A 51 -28.27 21.00 -27.65
CA TYR A 51 -28.49 19.64 -27.18
C TYR A 51 -27.18 18.87 -26.93
N LEU A 52 -26.21 18.96 -27.83
CA LEU A 52 -24.92 18.32 -27.68
C LEU A 52 -24.14 18.88 -26.49
N THR A 53 -24.14 20.22 -26.32
CA THR A 53 -23.50 20.88 -25.17
C THR A 53 -24.15 20.45 -23.86
N TYR A 54 -25.47 20.41 -23.80
CA TYR A 54 -26.19 19.92 -22.62
C TYR A 54 -25.86 18.45 -22.30
N ARG A 55 -25.83 17.57 -23.30
CA ARG A 55 -25.46 16.18 -23.14
C ARG A 55 -24.00 16.01 -22.66
N TYR A 56 -23.09 16.81 -23.21
CA TYR A 56 -21.69 16.86 -22.76
C TYR A 56 -21.61 17.32 -21.30
N TYR A 57 -22.30 18.38 -20.94
CA TYR A 57 -22.35 18.89 -19.57
C TYR A 57 -22.86 17.84 -18.57
N LEU A 58 -23.94 17.14 -18.88
CA LEU A 58 -24.44 16.06 -18.04
C LEU A 58 -23.45 14.88 -17.92
N ALA A 59 -22.74 14.55 -18.99
CA ALA A 59 -21.74 13.50 -18.99
C ALA A 59 -20.53 13.88 -18.11
N THR A 60 -20.04 15.12 -18.20
CA THR A 60 -18.95 15.60 -17.35
C THR A 60 -19.33 15.63 -15.87
N LEU A 61 -20.51 16.13 -15.54
CA LEU A 61 -21.01 16.11 -14.16
C LEU A 61 -21.09 14.69 -13.57
N SER A 62 -21.54 13.74 -14.38
CA SER A 62 -21.63 12.34 -13.95
C SER A 62 -20.24 11.71 -13.75
N ALA A 63 -19.30 12.03 -14.65
CA ALA A 63 -17.91 11.58 -14.56
C ALA A 63 -17.20 12.18 -13.33
N GLU A 64 -17.38 13.48 -13.09
CA GLU A 64 -16.82 14.14 -11.90
C GLU A 64 -17.35 13.54 -10.60
N LYS A 65 -18.66 13.28 -10.51
CA LYS A 65 -19.27 12.63 -9.34
C LYS A 65 -18.70 11.24 -9.11
N LYS A 66 -18.54 10.46 -10.21
CA LYS A 66 -17.95 9.12 -10.14
C LYS A 66 -16.50 9.19 -9.68
N LEU A 67 -15.70 10.06 -10.27
CA LEU A 67 -14.30 10.28 -9.93
C LEU A 67 -14.14 10.69 -8.46
N LYS A 68 -14.95 11.65 -7.98
CA LYS A 68 -14.94 12.08 -6.59
C LYS A 68 -15.26 10.94 -5.62
N LYS A 69 -16.23 10.09 -5.97
CA LYS A 69 -16.59 8.92 -5.16
C LYS A 69 -15.46 7.88 -5.10
N GLU A 70 -14.82 7.61 -6.23
CA GLU A 70 -13.68 6.68 -6.27
C GLU A 70 -12.48 7.25 -5.49
N HIS A 71 -12.21 8.55 -5.63
CA HIS A 71 -11.15 9.20 -4.87
C HIS A 71 -11.39 9.16 -3.35
N GLN A 72 -12.64 9.34 -2.92
CA GLN A 72 -13.01 9.21 -1.51
C GLN A 72 -12.79 7.78 -0.99
N LYS A 73 -13.13 6.75 -1.79
CA LYS A 73 -12.88 5.34 -1.40
C LYS A 73 -11.38 5.04 -1.27
N VAL A 74 -10.57 5.51 -2.24
CA VAL A 74 -9.11 5.31 -2.21
C VAL A 74 -8.51 6.00 -0.97
N ASN A 75 -8.92 7.23 -0.68
CA ASN A 75 -8.43 7.94 0.50
C ASN A 75 -8.85 7.26 1.81
N ALA A 76 -10.08 6.75 1.90
CA ALA A 76 -10.53 5.99 3.07
C ALA A 76 -9.71 4.71 3.27
N ALA A 77 -9.50 3.93 2.21
CA ALA A 77 -8.67 2.72 2.27
C ALA A 77 -7.20 3.02 2.61
N LEU A 78 -6.66 4.13 2.10
CA LEU A 78 -5.30 4.57 2.43
C LEU A 78 -5.17 4.96 3.90
N ASN A 79 -6.14 5.68 4.45
CA ASN A 79 -6.16 6.05 5.86
C ASN A 79 -6.27 4.82 6.77
N GLU A 80 -7.14 3.86 6.44
CA GLU A 80 -7.26 2.60 7.17
C GLU A 80 -5.93 1.82 7.16
N ARG A 81 -5.29 1.71 6.00
CA ARG A 81 -3.98 1.08 5.88
C ARG A 81 -2.91 1.77 6.72
N ASN A 82 -2.88 3.10 6.70
CA ASN A 82 -1.90 3.87 7.47
C ASN A 82 -2.11 3.66 8.98
N GLN A 83 -3.35 3.67 9.45
CA GLN A 83 -3.66 3.38 10.86
C GLN A 83 -3.24 1.96 11.27
N ALA A 84 -3.47 0.97 10.41
CA ALA A 84 -3.02 -0.40 10.66
C ALA A 84 -1.49 -0.52 10.73
N LEU A 85 -0.77 0.18 9.83
CA LEU A 85 0.69 0.24 9.85
C LEU A 85 1.23 0.94 11.12
N GLU A 86 0.62 2.03 11.55
CA GLU A 86 1.01 2.72 12.78
C GLU A 86 0.77 1.85 14.01
N HIS A 87 -0.32 1.11 14.04
CA HIS A 87 -0.59 0.16 15.12
C HIS A 87 0.47 -0.95 15.15
N LEU A 88 0.74 -1.59 14.01
CA LEU A 88 1.76 -2.63 13.91
C LEU A 88 3.14 -2.13 14.33
N ASN A 89 3.53 -0.94 13.89
CA ASN A 89 4.81 -0.34 14.27
C ASN A 89 4.92 -0.08 15.77
N ARG A 90 3.83 0.31 16.43
CA ARG A 90 3.81 0.44 17.90
C ARG A 90 3.99 -0.89 18.60
N GLU A 91 3.28 -1.94 18.18
CA GLU A 91 3.43 -3.27 18.75
C GLU A 91 4.86 -3.83 18.58
N LEU A 92 5.47 -3.58 17.40
CA LEU A 92 6.87 -3.96 17.16
C LEU A 92 7.84 -3.17 18.05
N ALA A 93 7.58 -1.90 18.30
CA ALA A 93 8.40 -1.08 19.19
C ALA A 93 8.29 -1.55 20.65
N GLU A 94 7.07 -1.86 21.11
CA GLU A 94 6.85 -2.42 22.46
C GLU A 94 7.56 -3.77 22.63
N ALA A 95 7.50 -4.64 21.63
CA ALA A 95 8.23 -5.91 21.64
C ALA A 95 9.76 -5.70 21.66
N ALA A 96 10.28 -4.72 20.92
CA ALA A 96 11.70 -4.38 20.93
C ALA A 96 12.15 -3.85 22.29
N ASP A 97 11.35 -3.01 22.92
CA ASP A 97 11.65 -2.52 24.27
C ASP A 97 11.62 -3.65 25.30
N TYR A 98 10.69 -4.60 25.16
CA TYR A 98 10.69 -5.79 26.01
C TYR A 98 11.99 -6.62 25.83
N VAL A 99 12.43 -6.86 24.60
CA VAL A 99 13.71 -7.57 24.34
C VAL A 99 14.88 -6.85 25.01
N ARG A 100 14.93 -5.51 24.97
CA ARG A 100 15.95 -4.74 25.67
C ARG A 100 15.94 -4.94 27.19
N THR A 101 14.78 -5.12 27.80
CA THR A 101 14.68 -5.38 29.25
C THR A 101 15.22 -6.73 29.66
N ILE A 102 15.28 -7.69 28.73
CA ILE A 102 15.80 -9.04 28.97
C ILE A 102 17.35 -9.05 28.93
N LEU A 103 17.99 -8.11 28.21
CA LEU A 103 19.45 -7.99 28.17
C LEU A 103 20.01 -7.74 29.57
N PRO A 104 21.21 -8.29 29.89
CA PRO A 104 21.79 -8.13 31.20
C PRO A 104 22.12 -6.65 31.48
N GLN A 105 21.96 -6.23 32.74
CA GLN A 105 22.35 -4.90 33.15
C GLN A 105 23.88 -4.80 33.28
N PRO A 106 24.52 -3.65 32.96
CA PRO A 106 25.94 -3.46 33.16
C PRO A 106 26.38 -3.79 34.61
N MET A 107 27.46 -4.53 34.74
CA MET A 107 28.05 -4.83 36.02
C MET A 107 29.10 -3.78 36.38
N THR A 108 28.88 -3.02 37.45
CA THR A 108 29.73 -1.93 37.87
C THR A 108 30.62 -2.29 39.05
N GLU A 109 30.33 -3.40 39.77
CA GLU A 109 30.97 -3.87 40.96
C GLU A 109 31.49 -5.30 40.81
N GLY A 110 32.47 -5.70 41.58
CA GLY A 110 33.07 -7.04 41.62
C GLY A 110 34.33 -7.18 40.75
N ALA A 111 34.75 -8.42 40.55
CA ALA A 111 35.95 -8.81 39.82
C ALA A 111 35.82 -8.57 38.31
N ILE A 112 34.59 -8.67 37.78
CA ILE A 112 34.28 -8.42 36.37
C ILE A 112 33.37 -7.20 36.28
N ARG A 113 33.74 -6.29 35.40
CA ARG A 113 32.93 -5.12 35.06
C ARG A 113 32.53 -5.21 33.59
N THR A 114 31.26 -4.89 33.30
CA THR A 114 30.74 -4.92 31.94
C THR A 114 30.06 -3.59 31.61
N ASP A 115 30.25 -3.14 30.39
CA ASP A 115 29.52 -2.04 29.80
C ASP A 115 29.24 -2.37 28.33
N TRP A 116 28.10 -1.92 27.82
CA TRP A 116 27.68 -2.29 26.49
C TRP A 116 26.78 -1.25 25.86
N ARG A 117 26.73 -1.27 24.53
CA ARG A 117 25.80 -0.50 23.74
C ARG A 117 25.14 -1.42 22.72
N PHE A 118 23.82 -1.54 22.80
CA PHE A 118 23.02 -2.34 21.89
C PHE A 118 22.25 -1.41 20.92
N VAL A 119 22.52 -1.52 19.61
CA VAL A 119 21.92 -0.72 18.55
C VAL A 119 21.43 -1.69 17.48
N PRO A 120 20.15 -2.12 17.52
CA PRO A 120 19.60 -3.01 16.50
C PRO A 120 19.49 -2.29 15.16
N SER A 121 19.67 -3.02 14.06
CA SER A 121 19.54 -2.49 12.69
C SER A 121 18.08 -2.23 12.27
N THR A 122 17.14 -2.94 12.90
CA THR A 122 15.69 -2.80 12.73
C THR A 122 15.01 -2.75 14.10
N SER A 123 13.68 -2.56 14.15
CA SER A 123 12.95 -2.55 15.42
C SER A 123 13.17 -3.82 16.23
N LEU A 124 13.23 -5.00 15.56
CA LEU A 124 13.52 -6.31 16.16
C LEU A 124 14.61 -6.99 15.34
N GLY A 125 15.79 -7.20 15.95
CA GLY A 125 16.91 -7.93 15.36
C GLY A 125 17.00 -9.35 15.89
N GLY A 126 17.77 -10.20 15.18
CA GLY A 126 18.15 -11.55 15.63
C GLY A 126 19.33 -11.56 16.60
N ASP A 127 20.01 -10.42 16.77
CA ASP A 127 21.17 -10.30 17.63
C ASP A 127 20.77 -10.21 19.10
N ALA A 128 21.49 -10.90 19.96
CA ALA A 128 21.38 -10.81 21.40
C ALA A 128 22.73 -11.11 22.06
N PHE A 129 22.86 -10.77 23.31
CA PHE A 129 24.02 -11.12 24.10
C PHE A 129 23.62 -11.37 25.55
N GLY A 130 24.47 -12.08 26.27
CA GLY A 130 24.28 -12.28 27.68
C GLY A 130 25.56 -12.58 28.38
N TYR A 131 25.52 -12.44 29.70
CA TYR A 131 26.59 -12.83 30.59
C TYR A 131 26.04 -13.13 31.98
N HIS A 132 26.64 -14.09 32.66
CA HIS A 132 26.31 -14.45 34.03
C HIS A 132 27.40 -15.35 34.63
N TRP A 133 27.43 -15.46 35.94
CA TRP A 133 28.23 -16.45 36.62
C TRP A 133 27.59 -17.85 36.46
N VAL A 134 28.35 -18.80 35.92
CA VAL A 134 27.95 -20.22 35.85
C VAL A 134 28.05 -20.85 37.22
N ASP A 135 29.14 -20.56 37.91
CA ASP A 135 29.43 -20.93 39.28
C ASP A 135 30.35 -19.85 39.90
N GLU A 136 30.98 -20.15 41.09
CA GLU A 136 31.86 -19.20 41.78
C GLU A 136 33.13 -18.82 41.01
N ASP A 137 33.59 -19.70 40.09
CA ASP A 137 34.85 -19.56 39.36
C ASP A 137 34.69 -19.31 37.87
N HIS A 138 33.52 -19.58 37.31
CA HIS A 138 33.28 -19.52 35.87
C HIS A 138 32.25 -18.45 35.49
N PHE A 139 32.69 -17.49 34.66
CA PHE A 139 31.84 -16.44 34.10
C PHE A 139 31.62 -16.70 32.62
N ALA A 140 30.37 -16.82 32.21
CA ALA A 140 29.96 -16.98 30.83
C ALA A 140 29.65 -15.63 30.19
N LEU A 141 30.17 -15.44 28.97
CA LEU A 141 29.79 -14.36 28.06
C LEU A 141 29.46 -14.98 26.70
N TYR A 142 28.33 -14.58 26.11
CA TYR A 142 27.90 -15.13 24.83
C TYR A 142 27.28 -14.02 23.96
N LEU A 143 27.52 -14.13 22.65
CA LEU A 143 26.89 -13.37 21.61
C LEU A 143 26.08 -14.32 20.75
N ILE A 144 24.89 -13.92 20.40
CA ILE A 144 23.93 -14.66 19.59
C ILE A 144 23.65 -13.84 18.35
N ASP A 145 23.85 -14.43 17.18
CA ASP A 145 23.53 -13.84 15.89
C ASP A 145 22.65 -14.83 15.13
N VAL A 146 21.37 -14.50 15.01
CA VAL A 146 20.39 -15.30 14.28
C VAL A 146 20.21 -14.74 12.89
N SER A 147 20.44 -15.55 11.87
CA SER A 147 20.27 -15.18 10.47
C SER A 147 18.86 -14.66 10.19
N GLY A 148 18.75 -13.50 9.52
CA GLY A 148 17.50 -12.85 9.21
C GLY A 148 17.14 -11.74 10.18
N HIS A 149 15.91 -11.24 10.08
CA HIS A 149 15.44 -10.10 10.88
C HIS A 149 13.95 -10.24 11.22
N GLY A 150 13.50 -9.42 12.16
CA GLY A 150 12.09 -9.36 12.57
C GLY A 150 11.76 -10.32 13.70
N VAL A 151 10.47 -10.54 13.91
CA VAL A 151 9.92 -11.21 15.10
C VAL A 151 10.46 -12.63 15.26
N GLY A 152 10.56 -13.40 14.18
CA GLY A 152 11.03 -14.79 14.23
C GLY A 152 12.47 -14.90 14.74
N ALA A 153 13.39 -14.12 14.15
CA ALA A 153 14.79 -14.08 14.55
C ALA A 153 14.94 -13.60 16.01
N ALA A 154 14.21 -12.56 16.41
CA ALA A 154 14.22 -12.05 17.78
C ALA A 154 13.71 -13.06 18.80
N LEU A 155 12.64 -13.79 18.51
CA LEU A 155 12.11 -14.82 19.40
C LEU A 155 13.09 -15.99 19.54
N LEU A 156 13.77 -16.37 18.47
CA LEU A 156 14.78 -17.43 18.52
C LEU A 156 15.98 -17.00 19.39
N SER A 157 16.51 -15.78 19.18
CA SER A 157 17.62 -15.26 19.98
C SER A 157 17.28 -15.15 21.46
N VAL A 158 16.07 -14.68 21.81
CA VAL A 158 15.58 -14.65 23.19
C VAL A 158 15.44 -16.04 23.76
N SER A 159 14.98 -17.03 22.98
CA SER A 159 14.83 -18.42 23.43
C SER A 159 16.20 -19.03 23.75
N VAL A 160 17.17 -18.86 22.84
CA VAL A 160 18.56 -19.32 23.07
C VAL A 160 19.17 -18.62 24.29
N MET A 161 19.01 -17.30 24.42
CA MET A 161 19.51 -16.53 25.55
C MET A 161 18.92 -17.02 26.87
N ASN A 162 17.61 -17.32 26.93
CA ASN A 162 16.97 -17.84 28.14
C ASN A 162 17.48 -19.22 28.50
N VAL A 163 17.68 -20.11 27.53
CA VAL A 163 18.26 -21.45 27.75
C VAL A 163 19.67 -21.35 28.30
N LEU A 164 20.51 -20.47 27.77
CA LEU A 164 21.87 -20.24 28.25
C LEU A 164 21.86 -19.67 29.67
N ARG A 165 21.06 -18.65 29.93
CA ARG A 165 20.99 -17.98 31.23
C ARG A 165 20.46 -18.86 32.34
N SER A 166 19.47 -19.72 32.04
CA SER A 166 18.87 -20.64 33.00
C SER A 166 19.62 -21.97 33.13
N GLN A 167 20.68 -22.15 32.33
CA GLN A 167 21.47 -23.37 32.28
C GLN A 167 20.58 -24.65 32.11
N SER A 168 19.57 -24.54 31.21
CA SER A 168 18.51 -25.55 31.10
C SER A 168 18.73 -26.57 29.98
N LEU A 169 19.96 -26.71 29.45
CA LEU A 169 20.31 -27.77 28.49
C LEU A 169 20.53 -29.10 29.23
N PRO A 170 19.84 -30.18 28.83
CA PRO A 170 19.96 -31.47 29.50
C PRO A 170 21.38 -32.05 29.39
N LYS A 171 21.93 -32.52 30.51
CA LYS A 171 23.23 -33.21 30.59
C LYS A 171 24.41 -32.39 30.07
N THR A 172 24.36 -31.07 30.14
CA THR A 172 25.37 -30.15 29.61
C THR A 172 26.16 -29.55 30.76
N ASP A 173 27.48 -29.60 30.69
CA ASP A 173 28.34 -28.82 31.57
C ASP A 173 28.52 -27.43 31.02
N PHE A 174 27.93 -26.42 31.67
CA PHE A 174 27.97 -25.02 31.21
C PHE A 174 29.36 -24.36 31.40
N ARG A 175 30.31 -25.05 32.04
CA ARG A 175 31.73 -24.62 32.10
C ARG A 175 32.52 -25.03 30.85
N ALA A 176 31.95 -25.91 30.00
CA ALA A 176 32.56 -26.42 28.79
C ALA A 176 31.79 -25.84 27.57
N PRO A 177 32.26 -24.75 26.92
CA PRO A 177 31.57 -24.08 25.82
C PRO A 177 31.26 -25.01 24.64
N GLU A 178 32.12 -25.98 24.36
CA GLU A 178 31.91 -26.98 23.31
C GLU A 178 30.67 -27.84 23.56
N GLN A 179 30.43 -28.29 24.79
CA GLN A 179 29.25 -29.08 25.16
C GLN A 179 27.97 -28.22 25.06
N VAL A 180 28.07 -26.96 25.48
CA VAL A 180 26.96 -25.99 25.34
C VAL A 180 26.57 -25.81 23.90
N LEU A 181 27.54 -25.62 22.98
CA LEU A 181 27.28 -25.46 21.55
C LEU A 181 26.69 -26.72 20.91
N GLU A 182 27.21 -27.92 21.27
CA GLU A 182 26.64 -29.19 20.79
C GLU A 182 25.18 -29.34 21.24
N SER A 183 24.92 -29.06 22.51
CA SER A 183 23.57 -29.17 23.08
C SER A 183 22.62 -28.16 22.52
N LEU A 184 23.08 -26.92 22.22
CA LEU A 184 22.30 -25.92 21.52
C LEU A 184 21.96 -26.36 20.09
N ASN A 185 22.89 -26.95 19.35
CA ASN A 185 22.66 -27.47 18.02
C ASN A 185 21.61 -28.59 17.98
N LEU A 186 21.56 -29.42 19.05
CA LEU A 186 20.51 -30.44 19.21
C LEU A 186 19.14 -29.84 19.61
N ALA A 187 19.14 -28.78 20.42
CA ALA A 187 17.92 -28.15 20.91
C ALA A 187 17.27 -27.21 19.87
N PHE A 188 18.09 -26.59 18.98
CA PHE A 188 17.68 -25.66 17.95
C PHE A 188 18.25 -26.11 16.59
N PRO A 189 17.74 -27.21 16.00
CA PRO A 189 18.25 -27.71 14.73
C PRO A 189 17.98 -26.69 13.61
N SER A 190 18.99 -26.46 12.77
CA SER A 190 18.78 -25.66 11.55
C SER A 190 17.90 -26.43 10.56
N GLU A 191 17.01 -25.75 9.85
CA GLU A 191 16.08 -26.34 8.85
C GLU A 191 16.80 -27.00 7.65
N GLU A 192 18.11 -26.80 7.49
CA GLU A 192 18.91 -27.41 6.40
C GLU A 192 19.16 -28.93 6.57
N ASN A 193 18.76 -29.53 7.67
CA ASN A 193 18.99 -30.95 7.96
C ASN A 193 17.73 -31.82 7.87
N ASN A 194 16.66 -31.36 7.21
CA ASN A 194 15.46 -32.15 6.91
C ASN A 194 15.26 -32.36 5.43
#